data_b7419b04629dfc88ae3b08f6e2be1e99
#
_entry.id   b7419b04629dfc88ae3b08f6e2be1e99
#
_cell.length_a   1.000
_cell.length_b   1.000
_cell.length_c   1.000
_cell.angle_alpha   90.00
_cell.angle_beta   90.00
_cell.angle_gamma   90.00
#
_symmetry.space_group_name_H-M   'P 1'
#
loop_
_entity.id
_entity.type
_entity.pdbx_description
1 polymer ?
#
loop_
_entity_poly.entity_id
_entity_poly.type
_entity_poly.pdbx_seq_one_letter_code
_entity_poly.pdbx_strand_id
1 'polypeptide(L)'
;MVLRNIFRRLSGRAAVAAGGADIKAQITAPMDLEQALRELNGEGLSASGVAVTVDAAQRLAAVAACVRVLSDDVAQLPLVVFRRADGTRRPAEDHPLYRLLKDRPNEWQTAFEFKQQMQRDKLFRGNAYAFKVRGYRGDVQELIRLHPDRVEPMQDAVTMEVTYRYTRPDGRQVIMKRSEVFHLRGPSDDGLKGLNPIRLHRETIGDGIALREHGSRFFSNGAKPLGVLQASGKVENKSAMREDFESLYRGTENAHKVAILDQGVEYKPVSISMEDAQYLEARKFNRSEVAGIFGVPPHKIGDLEKATFSNIEHQALEYVQASLMPHLVCWEQAIGRDLIDDSGLYAKFNVSALLRGDAKSRAEALQIMRRNGVIDANEWREMEDWNPRADGGGGYIIESNMQPDDGTFIGTQKKPEVKQ
;
A
#
# COMPACT_ATOMS: atom_id res chain seq x y z
N MET A 1 -22.72 23.18 -2.70
CA MET A 1 -23.15 23.83 -3.96
C MET A 1 -22.36 23.32 -5.18
N VAL A 2 -21.07 23.04 -5.05
CA VAL A 2 -20.17 22.53 -6.11
C VAL A 2 -20.57 21.13 -6.60
N LEU A 3 -20.89 20.18 -5.75
CA LEU A 3 -21.33 18.82 -6.09
C LEU A 3 -22.57 18.82 -7.00
N ARG A 4 -23.52 19.76 -6.80
CA ARG A 4 -24.72 19.88 -7.63
C ARG A 4 -24.41 20.33 -9.06
N ASN A 5 -23.33 21.09 -9.23
CA ASN A 5 -22.87 21.54 -10.56
C ASN A 5 -22.02 20.49 -11.27
N ILE A 6 -21.26 19.67 -10.55
CA ILE A 6 -20.50 18.53 -11.13
C ILE A 6 -21.49 17.51 -11.71
N PHE A 7 -22.51 17.15 -10.96
CA PHE A 7 -23.54 16.23 -11.44
C PHE A 7 -24.34 16.81 -12.63
N ARG A 8 -24.53 18.13 -12.66
CA ARG A 8 -25.23 18.79 -13.78
C ARG A 8 -24.38 18.90 -15.05
N ARG A 9 -23.05 19.03 -14.95
CA ARG A 9 -22.15 18.97 -16.13
C ARG A 9 -22.00 17.57 -16.67
N LEU A 10 -22.00 16.54 -15.82
CA LEU A 10 -21.98 15.14 -16.24
C LEU A 10 -23.32 14.67 -16.83
N SER A 11 -24.42 15.38 -16.54
CA SER A 11 -25.75 15.05 -17.07
C SER A 11 -26.12 15.73 -18.40
N GLY A 12 -25.32 16.66 -18.88
CA GLY A 12 -25.71 17.60 -19.96
C GLY A 12 -25.10 17.37 -21.34
N ARG A 13 -24.37 16.26 -21.58
CA ARG A 13 -23.89 15.95 -22.94
C ARG A 13 -24.55 14.73 -23.50
N ALA A 14 -25.32 15.02 -24.55
CA ALA A 14 -26.11 14.14 -25.34
C ALA A 14 -25.38 12.91 -25.86
N ALA A 15 -26.11 11.80 -25.89
CA ALA A 15 -25.76 10.59 -26.59
C ALA A 15 -25.43 10.90 -28.07
N VAL A 16 -24.16 10.67 -28.43
CA VAL A 16 -23.83 10.42 -29.84
C VAL A 16 -24.18 8.97 -30.09
N ALA A 17 -25.14 8.77 -30.99
CA ALA A 17 -25.58 7.46 -31.42
C ALA A 17 -24.39 6.68 -31.98
N ALA A 18 -23.93 5.67 -31.24
CA ALA A 18 -23.04 4.66 -31.78
C ALA A 18 -23.85 3.71 -32.64
N GLY A 19 -23.52 3.66 -33.94
CA GLY A 19 -24.06 2.67 -34.87
C GLY A 19 -23.78 1.27 -34.36
N GLY A 20 -24.85 0.46 -34.30
CA GLY A 20 -24.79 -0.91 -33.84
C GLY A 20 -23.91 -1.76 -34.75
N ALA A 21 -22.77 -2.20 -34.23
CA ALA A 21 -22.13 -3.41 -34.70
C ALA A 21 -22.61 -4.53 -33.75
N ASP A 22 -23.51 -5.37 -34.27
CA ASP A 22 -23.93 -6.62 -33.64
C ASP A 22 -22.70 -7.53 -33.42
N ILE A 23 -22.10 -7.47 -32.25
CA ILE A 23 -21.18 -8.52 -31.80
C ILE A 23 -22.06 -9.67 -31.32
N LYS A 24 -22.48 -10.54 -32.25
CA LYS A 24 -22.94 -11.88 -31.91
C LYS A 24 -21.73 -12.67 -31.43
N ALA A 25 -21.51 -12.66 -30.10
CA ALA A 25 -20.63 -13.62 -29.45
C ALA A 25 -21.22 -15.03 -29.72
N GLN A 26 -20.57 -15.83 -30.57
CA GLN A 26 -20.87 -17.25 -30.69
C GLN A 26 -20.42 -17.92 -29.37
N ILE A 27 -21.35 -18.14 -28.47
CA ILE A 27 -21.18 -18.99 -27.32
C ILE A 27 -21.27 -20.44 -27.82
N THR A 28 -20.13 -21.12 -27.99
CA THR A 28 -20.01 -22.47 -28.55
C THR A 28 -20.11 -23.60 -27.54
N ALA A 29 -20.32 -23.32 -26.25
CA ALA A 29 -20.59 -24.34 -25.24
C ALA A 29 -21.54 -23.75 -24.18
N PRO A 30 -22.37 -24.58 -23.51
CA PRO A 30 -23.19 -24.12 -22.41
C PRO A 30 -22.26 -23.89 -21.19
N MET A 31 -21.67 -22.73 -21.13
CA MET A 31 -21.04 -22.25 -19.92
C MET A 31 -22.14 -21.88 -18.93
N ASP A 32 -22.02 -22.36 -17.69
CA ASP A 32 -22.87 -21.92 -16.61
C ASP A 32 -22.82 -20.38 -16.53
N LEU A 33 -23.97 -19.71 -16.46
CA LEU A 33 -24.07 -18.24 -16.40
C LEU A 33 -23.17 -17.67 -15.29
N GLU A 34 -23.04 -18.41 -14.20
CA GLU A 34 -22.19 -18.06 -13.08
C GLU A 34 -20.70 -18.12 -13.45
N GLN A 35 -20.29 -19.10 -14.27
CA GLN A 35 -18.92 -19.23 -14.76
C GLN A 35 -18.60 -18.16 -15.82
N ALA A 36 -19.56 -17.84 -16.69
CA ALA A 36 -19.42 -16.74 -17.66
C ALA A 36 -19.34 -15.37 -16.97
N LEU A 37 -20.14 -15.14 -15.91
CA LEU A 37 -20.06 -13.94 -15.09
C LEU A 37 -18.75 -13.85 -14.32
N ARG A 38 -18.20 -14.97 -13.84
CA ARG A 38 -16.89 -15.04 -13.17
C ARG A 38 -15.74 -14.75 -14.15
N GLU A 39 -15.81 -15.25 -15.39
CA GLU A 39 -14.80 -14.94 -16.42
C GLU A 39 -14.88 -13.48 -16.89
N LEU A 40 -16.08 -12.94 -17.07
CA LEU A 40 -16.30 -11.52 -17.41
C LEU A 40 -15.77 -10.58 -16.32
N ASN A 41 -15.92 -10.95 -15.04
CA ASN A 41 -15.39 -10.17 -13.92
C ASN A 41 -13.90 -10.43 -13.68
N GLY A 42 -13.26 -11.34 -14.43
CA GLY A 42 -11.87 -11.72 -14.24
C GLY A 42 -11.62 -12.54 -12.96
N GLU A 43 -12.66 -13.08 -12.37
CA GLU A 43 -12.62 -13.92 -11.18
C GLU A 43 -12.44 -15.38 -11.57
N GLY A 44 -11.21 -15.74 -12.01
CA GLY A 44 -10.85 -17.14 -12.24
C GLY A 44 -10.68 -17.88 -10.93
N LEU A 45 -11.08 -19.15 -10.89
CA LEU A 45 -10.72 -20.06 -9.81
C LEU A 45 -9.20 -20.28 -9.86
N SER A 46 -8.53 -20.29 -8.70
CA SER A 46 -7.17 -20.79 -8.58
C SER A 46 -7.13 -22.31 -8.78
N ALA A 47 -5.95 -22.88 -9.03
CA ALA A 47 -5.76 -24.33 -9.11
C ALA A 47 -6.22 -25.05 -7.82
N SER A 48 -6.18 -24.37 -6.69
CA SER A 48 -6.74 -24.86 -5.41
C SER A 48 -8.26 -24.81 -5.33
N GLY A 49 -8.97 -24.41 -6.41
CA GLY A 49 -10.45 -24.38 -6.48
C GLY A 49 -11.09 -23.20 -5.74
N VAL A 50 -10.31 -22.20 -5.35
CA VAL A 50 -10.80 -21.04 -4.61
C VAL A 50 -11.00 -19.85 -5.55
N ALA A 51 -12.12 -19.14 -5.41
CA ALA A 51 -12.35 -17.88 -6.12
C ALA A 51 -11.52 -16.75 -5.49
N VAL A 52 -10.57 -16.21 -6.25
CA VAL A 52 -9.67 -15.14 -5.79
C VAL A 52 -10.18 -13.79 -6.29
N THR A 53 -10.99 -13.15 -5.46
CA THR A 53 -11.46 -11.78 -5.65
C THR A 53 -10.62 -10.80 -4.87
N VAL A 54 -10.72 -9.50 -5.19
CA VAL A 54 -10.07 -8.45 -4.39
C VAL A 54 -10.56 -8.50 -2.94
N ASP A 55 -11.85 -8.75 -2.71
CA ASP A 55 -12.42 -8.85 -1.36
C ASP A 55 -11.91 -10.08 -0.60
N ALA A 56 -11.79 -11.23 -1.27
CA ALA A 56 -11.22 -12.43 -0.67
C ALA A 56 -9.72 -12.22 -0.34
N ALA A 57 -8.96 -11.61 -1.23
CA ALA A 57 -7.56 -11.29 -1.04
C ALA A 57 -7.33 -10.30 0.11
N GLN A 58 -8.19 -9.29 0.28
CA GLN A 58 -8.14 -8.35 1.41
C GLN A 58 -8.31 -9.03 2.77
N ARG A 59 -9.02 -10.16 2.83
CA ARG A 59 -9.21 -10.94 4.05
C ARG A 59 -8.03 -11.86 4.38
N LEU A 60 -7.09 -12.03 3.46
CA LEU A 60 -5.85 -12.76 3.72
C LEU A 60 -4.88 -11.84 4.46
N ALA A 61 -4.51 -12.21 5.69
CA ALA A 61 -3.75 -11.35 6.60
C ALA A 61 -2.42 -10.86 5.99
N ALA A 62 -1.72 -11.70 5.23
CA ALA A 62 -0.47 -11.34 4.58
C ALA A 62 -0.68 -10.24 3.52
N VAL A 63 -1.69 -10.37 2.67
CA VAL A 63 -2.04 -9.36 1.65
C VAL A 63 -2.46 -8.06 2.31
N ALA A 64 -3.36 -8.14 3.31
CA ALA A 64 -3.81 -6.96 4.04
C ALA A 64 -2.66 -6.21 4.73
N ALA A 65 -1.70 -6.94 5.32
CA ALA A 65 -0.54 -6.36 5.97
C ALA A 65 0.39 -5.67 4.96
N CYS A 66 0.72 -6.31 3.83
CA CYS A 66 1.56 -5.71 2.78
C CYS A 66 0.93 -4.44 2.21
N VAL A 67 -0.35 -4.50 1.85
CA VAL A 67 -1.06 -3.33 1.30
C VAL A 67 -1.16 -2.22 2.32
N ARG A 68 -1.41 -2.53 3.60
CA ARG A 68 -1.43 -1.54 4.66
C ARG A 68 -0.07 -0.84 4.78
N VAL A 69 1.02 -1.61 4.92
CA VAL A 69 2.38 -1.05 5.08
C VAL A 69 2.72 -0.11 3.93
N LEU A 70 2.54 -0.54 2.68
CA LEU A 70 2.88 0.29 1.52
C LEU A 70 1.97 1.50 1.36
N SER A 71 0.68 1.38 1.69
CA SER A 71 -0.25 2.51 1.56
C SER A 71 -0.08 3.55 2.67
N ASP A 72 0.17 3.10 3.91
CA ASP A 72 0.41 3.99 5.04
C ASP A 72 1.74 4.71 4.91
N ASP A 73 2.81 3.99 4.49
CA ASP A 73 4.14 4.58 4.29
C ASP A 73 4.16 5.61 3.16
N VAL A 74 3.43 5.40 2.06
CA VAL A 74 3.25 6.43 1.01
C VAL A 74 2.43 7.61 1.54
N ALA A 75 1.35 7.33 2.27
CA ALA A 75 0.41 8.35 2.72
C ALA A 75 1.00 9.31 3.76
N GLN A 76 1.84 8.79 4.67
CA GLN A 76 2.45 9.60 5.75
C GLN A 76 3.55 10.54 5.23
N LEU A 77 4.14 10.25 4.06
CA LEU A 77 5.19 11.11 3.51
C LEU A 77 4.62 12.45 3.02
N PRO A 78 5.26 13.57 3.41
CA PRO A 78 4.92 14.87 2.86
C PRO A 78 5.18 14.90 1.35
N LEU A 79 4.18 15.29 0.58
CA LEU A 79 4.25 15.48 -0.86
C LEU A 79 4.19 16.97 -1.14
N VAL A 80 5.28 17.53 -1.63
CA VAL A 80 5.46 18.99 -1.79
C VAL A 80 5.62 19.32 -3.27
N VAL A 81 4.95 20.38 -3.71
CA VAL A 81 5.16 20.97 -5.04
C VAL A 81 6.24 22.03 -4.94
N PHE A 82 7.25 21.90 -5.79
CA PHE A 82 8.39 22.82 -5.87
C PHE A 82 8.37 23.58 -7.20
N ARG A 83 8.84 24.84 -7.15
CA ARG A 83 9.13 25.66 -8.31
C ARG A 83 10.65 25.76 -8.50
N ARG A 84 11.11 25.53 -9.72
CA ARG A 84 12.50 25.79 -10.13
C ARG A 84 12.59 27.26 -10.54
N ALA A 85 13.42 28.02 -9.85
CA ALA A 85 13.71 29.42 -10.19
C ALA A 85 15.21 29.67 -10.00
N ASP A 86 15.88 30.16 -11.03
CA ASP A 86 17.28 30.62 -11.00
C ASP A 86 18.26 29.63 -10.36
N GLY A 87 18.16 28.33 -10.72
CA GLY A 87 19.02 27.29 -10.18
C GLY A 87 18.68 26.83 -8.74
N THR A 88 17.69 27.49 -8.11
CA THR A 88 17.20 27.13 -6.78
C THR A 88 15.84 26.42 -6.85
N ARG A 89 15.48 25.69 -5.79
CA ARG A 89 14.15 25.11 -5.62
C ARG A 89 13.47 25.76 -4.42
N ARG A 90 12.22 26.16 -4.60
CA ARG A 90 11.40 26.70 -3.51
C ARG A 90 10.04 26.00 -3.50
N PRO A 91 9.42 25.77 -2.33
CA PRO A 91 8.03 25.31 -2.24
C PRO A 91 7.12 26.30 -2.99
N ALA A 92 6.21 25.78 -3.82
CA ALA A 92 5.26 26.58 -4.58
C ALA A 92 3.97 26.76 -3.80
N GLU A 93 4.05 27.39 -2.63
CA GLU A 93 2.92 27.54 -1.68
C GLU A 93 1.75 28.34 -2.24
N ASP A 94 2.05 29.25 -3.19
CA ASP A 94 1.09 30.06 -3.94
C ASP A 94 0.28 29.24 -4.97
N HIS A 95 0.75 28.03 -5.31
CA HIS A 95 0.10 27.23 -6.35
C HIS A 95 -1.03 26.35 -5.76
N PRO A 96 -2.22 26.26 -6.40
CA PRO A 96 -3.35 25.47 -5.89
C PRO A 96 -3.01 24.00 -5.59
N LEU A 97 -2.17 23.37 -6.42
CA LEU A 97 -1.73 21.98 -6.22
C LEU A 97 -0.95 21.76 -4.93
N TYR A 98 -0.26 22.78 -4.40
CA TYR A 98 0.47 22.66 -3.15
C TYR A 98 -0.49 22.25 -2.02
N ARG A 99 -1.58 22.98 -1.86
CA ARG A 99 -2.61 22.69 -0.84
C ARG A 99 -3.33 21.37 -1.10
N LEU A 100 -3.65 21.07 -2.38
CA LEU A 100 -4.34 19.83 -2.74
C LEU A 100 -3.52 18.58 -2.37
N LEU A 101 -2.22 18.59 -2.61
CA LEU A 101 -1.36 17.42 -2.41
C LEU A 101 -0.83 17.32 -0.96
N LYS A 102 -0.69 18.47 -0.27
CA LYS A 102 -0.17 18.52 1.10
C LYS A 102 -1.27 18.41 2.16
N ASP A 103 -2.39 19.12 1.98
CA ASP A 103 -3.38 19.28 3.04
C ASP A 103 -4.70 18.56 2.72
N ARG A 104 -5.43 19.00 1.67
CA ARG A 104 -6.79 18.54 1.35
C ARG A 104 -7.02 18.44 -0.16
N PRO A 105 -7.18 17.23 -0.70
CA PRO A 105 -7.52 17.03 -2.11
C PRO A 105 -8.98 17.36 -2.44
N ASN A 106 -9.88 17.35 -1.45
CA ASN A 106 -11.30 17.68 -1.56
C ASN A 106 -11.87 18.09 -0.20
N GLU A 107 -13.17 18.41 -0.13
CA GLU A 107 -13.83 18.93 1.08
C GLU A 107 -13.89 17.92 2.24
N TRP A 108 -13.86 16.60 1.98
CA TRP A 108 -14.11 15.56 2.98
C TRP A 108 -12.92 14.64 3.26
N GLN A 109 -11.79 14.78 2.56
CA GLN A 109 -10.60 13.96 2.77
C GLN A 109 -9.38 14.80 3.10
N THR A 110 -8.55 14.29 3.98
CA THR A 110 -7.18 14.75 4.17
C THR A 110 -6.26 14.22 3.04
N ALA A 111 -5.11 14.84 2.84
CA ALA A 111 -4.13 14.36 1.88
C ALA A 111 -3.62 12.95 2.23
N PHE A 112 -3.54 12.62 3.53
CA PHE A 112 -3.19 11.27 3.98
C PHE A 112 -4.21 10.24 3.50
N GLU A 113 -5.50 10.44 3.82
CA GLU A 113 -6.57 9.51 3.45
C GLU A 113 -6.67 9.29 1.94
N PHE A 114 -6.53 10.36 1.17
CA PHE A 114 -6.55 10.28 -0.29
C PHE A 114 -5.37 9.49 -0.84
N LYS A 115 -4.13 9.80 -0.40
CA LYS A 115 -2.93 9.07 -0.84
C LYS A 115 -3.01 7.60 -0.45
N GLN A 116 -3.44 7.29 0.79
CA GLN A 116 -3.64 5.93 1.26
C GLN A 116 -4.64 5.18 0.38
N GLN A 117 -5.79 5.78 0.11
CA GLN A 117 -6.84 5.16 -0.69
C GLN A 117 -6.42 4.92 -2.15
N MET A 118 -5.80 5.91 -2.79
CA MET A 118 -5.26 5.78 -4.15
C MET A 118 -4.16 4.72 -4.24
N GLN A 119 -3.26 4.67 -3.26
CA GLN A 119 -2.21 3.66 -3.22
C GLN A 119 -2.79 2.25 -3.00
N ARG A 120 -3.80 2.09 -2.15
CA ARG A 120 -4.53 0.81 -1.98
C ARG A 120 -5.20 0.36 -3.27
N ASP A 121 -5.86 1.26 -3.98
CA ASP A 121 -6.47 0.94 -5.26
C ASP A 121 -5.44 0.44 -6.27
N LYS A 122 -4.30 1.12 -6.37
CA LYS A 122 -3.18 0.70 -7.21
C LYS A 122 -2.65 -0.68 -6.82
N LEU A 123 -2.50 -0.96 -5.52
CA LEU A 123 -1.96 -2.24 -5.04
C LEU A 123 -2.93 -3.41 -5.22
N PHE A 124 -4.24 -3.18 -5.11
CA PHE A 124 -5.23 -4.24 -5.30
C PHE A 124 -5.65 -4.43 -6.75
N ARG A 125 -5.68 -3.36 -7.55
CA ARG A 125 -6.28 -3.37 -8.89
C ARG A 125 -5.34 -2.95 -10.02
N GLY A 126 -4.10 -2.59 -9.65
CA GLY A 126 -3.10 -2.09 -10.60
C GLY A 126 -3.33 -0.66 -11.05
N ASN A 127 -4.46 -0.05 -10.73
CA ASN A 127 -4.86 1.28 -11.17
C ASN A 127 -5.57 2.04 -10.06
N ALA A 128 -5.36 3.36 -10.02
CA ALA A 128 -6.14 4.26 -9.19
C ALA A 128 -6.47 5.53 -10.00
N TYR A 129 -7.70 6.00 -9.88
CA TYR A 129 -8.21 7.11 -10.67
C TYR A 129 -8.81 8.19 -9.77
N ALA A 130 -8.57 9.45 -10.14
CA ALA A 130 -9.30 10.55 -9.55
C ALA A 130 -9.78 11.52 -10.65
N PHE A 131 -11.00 12.01 -10.49
CA PHE A 131 -11.56 13.06 -11.33
C PHE A 131 -11.00 14.41 -10.90
N LYS A 132 -10.56 15.20 -11.87
CA LYS A 132 -10.03 16.54 -11.67
C LYS A 132 -11.15 17.57 -11.78
N VAL A 133 -11.52 18.18 -10.67
CA VAL A 133 -12.43 19.32 -10.67
C VAL A 133 -11.61 20.56 -10.97
N ARG A 134 -11.92 21.21 -12.09
CA ARG A 134 -11.21 22.44 -12.51
C ARG A 134 -12.00 23.69 -12.18
N GLY A 135 -11.31 24.71 -11.73
CA GLY A 135 -11.86 26.03 -11.53
C GLY A 135 -12.09 26.80 -12.83
N TYR A 136 -12.57 28.03 -12.70
CA TYR A 136 -12.85 28.90 -13.86
C TYR A 136 -11.59 29.21 -14.68
N ARG A 137 -10.42 29.28 -14.02
CA ARG A 137 -9.12 29.55 -14.67
C ARG A 137 -8.47 28.29 -15.25
N GLY A 138 -9.12 27.12 -15.12
CA GLY A 138 -8.60 25.86 -15.63
C GLY A 138 -7.71 25.09 -14.64
N ASP A 139 -7.32 25.68 -13.52
CA ASP A 139 -6.55 25.06 -12.46
C ASP A 139 -7.35 23.94 -11.76
N VAL A 140 -6.66 22.91 -11.29
CA VAL A 140 -7.27 21.82 -10.52
C VAL A 140 -7.55 22.29 -9.11
N GLN A 141 -8.80 22.27 -8.70
CA GLN A 141 -9.27 22.69 -7.38
C GLN A 141 -9.56 21.53 -6.44
N GLU A 142 -9.97 20.37 -6.99
CA GLU A 142 -10.26 19.18 -6.22
C GLU A 142 -9.87 17.92 -6.99
N LEU A 143 -9.52 16.88 -6.24
CA LEU A 143 -9.32 15.52 -6.73
C LEU A 143 -10.33 14.59 -6.06
N ILE A 144 -11.23 14.00 -6.85
CA ILE A 144 -12.27 13.11 -6.37
C ILE A 144 -11.96 11.69 -6.85
N ARG A 145 -11.68 10.79 -5.90
CA ARG A 145 -11.41 9.39 -6.23
C ARG A 145 -12.56 8.75 -7.00
N LEU A 146 -12.24 8.03 -8.06
CA LEU A 146 -13.13 7.16 -8.80
C LEU A 146 -12.81 5.70 -8.46
N HIS A 147 -13.85 4.88 -8.25
CA HIS A 147 -13.63 3.46 -7.96
C HIS A 147 -13.03 2.76 -9.19
N PRO A 148 -11.87 2.07 -9.09
CA PRO A 148 -11.17 1.53 -10.25
C PRO A 148 -11.97 0.54 -11.07
N ASP A 149 -12.82 -0.29 -10.45
CA ASP A 149 -13.65 -1.27 -11.16
C ASP A 149 -14.77 -0.61 -12.00
N ARG A 150 -14.95 0.71 -11.87
CA ARG A 150 -15.92 1.50 -12.63
C ARG A 150 -15.28 2.38 -13.71
N VAL A 151 -13.95 2.34 -13.82
CA VAL A 151 -13.21 3.15 -14.81
C VAL A 151 -12.49 2.22 -15.76
N GLU A 152 -12.76 2.38 -17.04
CA GLU A 152 -12.07 1.66 -18.10
C GLU A 152 -11.33 2.65 -19.00
N PRO A 153 -9.99 2.62 -19.03
CA PRO A 153 -9.21 3.38 -20.00
C PRO A 153 -9.40 2.77 -21.40
N MET A 154 -9.62 3.63 -22.39
CA MET A 154 -9.79 3.25 -23.78
C MET A 154 -8.87 4.10 -24.64
N GLN A 155 -8.31 3.51 -25.68
CA GLN A 155 -7.54 4.22 -26.70
C GLN A 155 -8.22 4.08 -28.04
N ASP A 156 -8.40 5.19 -28.72
CA ASP A 156 -8.88 5.20 -30.10
C ASP A 156 -7.82 4.61 -31.03
N ALA A 157 -8.22 3.65 -31.86
CA ALA A 157 -7.29 2.90 -32.71
C ALA A 157 -6.68 3.75 -33.84
N VAL A 158 -7.29 4.90 -34.20
CA VAL A 158 -6.86 5.76 -35.31
C VAL A 158 -6.12 6.99 -34.77
N THR A 159 -6.73 7.68 -33.81
CA THR A 159 -6.19 8.92 -33.26
C THR A 159 -5.21 8.69 -32.13
N MET A 160 -5.16 7.47 -31.59
CA MET A 160 -4.40 7.09 -30.38
C MET A 160 -4.79 7.92 -29.15
N GLU A 161 -5.88 8.68 -29.21
CA GLU A 161 -6.36 9.47 -28.08
C GLU A 161 -6.87 8.57 -26.96
N VAL A 162 -6.44 8.86 -25.73
CA VAL A 162 -6.85 8.11 -24.54
C VAL A 162 -8.05 8.80 -23.89
N THR A 163 -9.09 8.02 -23.65
CA THR A 163 -10.29 8.41 -22.92
C THR A 163 -10.60 7.41 -21.82
N TYR A 164 -11.46 7.78 -20.88
CA TYR A 164 -11.86 6.92 -19.76
C TYR A 164 -13.37 6.80 -19.73
N ARG A 165 -13.86 5.55 -19.81
CA ARG A 165 -15.26 5.24 -19.61
C ARG A 165 -15.51 5.02 -18.13
N TYR A 166 -16.33 5.88 -17.54
CA TYR A 166 -16.72 5.76 -16.13
C TYR A 166 -18.16 5.32 -16.02
N THR A 167 -18.40 4.21 -15.35
CA THR A 167 -19.74 3.71 -15.01
C THR A 167 -20.14 4.24 -13.64
N ARG A 168 -21.11 5.12 -13.61
CA ARG A 168 -21.65 5.73 -12.38
C ARG A 168 -22.37 4.70 -11.51
N PRO A 169 -22.59 5.00 -10.21
CA PRO A 169 -23.39 4.12 -9.33
C PRO A 169 -24.82 3.86 -9.83
N ASP A 170 -25.38 4.78 -10.62
CA ASP A 170 -26.71 4.66 -11.26
C ASP A 170 -26.69 3.86 -12.59
N GLY A 171 -25.55 3.26 -12.95
CA GLY A 171 -25.36 2.48 -14.17
C GLY A 171 -25.10 3.31 -15.44
N ARG A 172 -25.21 4.62 -15.38
CA ARG A 172 -24.95 5.49 -16.55
C ARG A 172 -23.45 5.57 -16.82
N GLN A 173 -23.10 5.50 -18.11
CA GLN A 173 -21.71 5.63 -18.55
C GLN A 173 -21.42 7.07 -18.99
N VAL A 174 -20.22 7.54 -18.61
CA VAL A 174 -19.70 8.85 -18.99
C VAL A 174 -18.30 8.66 -19.56
N ILE A 175 -18.06 9.26 -20.72
CA ILE A 175 -16.72 9.31 -21.32
C ILE A 175 -16.03 10.58 -20.83
N MET A 176 -14.90 10.38 -20.19
CA MET A 176 -14.05 11.47 -19.68
C MET A 176 -12.80 11.56 -20.55
N LYS A 177 -12.34 12.77 -20.79
CA LYS A 177 -11.07 13.01 -21.49
C LYS A 177 -9.90 12.72 -20.56
N ARG A 178 -8.73 12.43 -21.11
CA ARG A 178 -7.50 12.30 -20.35
C ARG A 178 -7.19 13.52 -19.47
N SER A 179 -7.49 14.71 -19.95
CA SER A 179 -7.31 15.97 -19.21
C SER A 179 -8.21 16.07 -17.95
N GLU A 180 -9.23 15.23 -17.79
CA GLU A 180 -10.18 15.26 -16.67
C GLU A 180 -9.86 14.20 -15.61
N VAL A 181 -8.93 13.28 -15.89
CA VAL A 181 -8.60 12.16 -14.99
C VAL A 181 -7.14 12.22 -14.56
N PHE A 182 -6.89 12.07 -13.28
CA PHE A 182 -5.59 11.72 -12.71
C PHE A 182 -5.53 10.20 -12.61
N HIS A 183 -4.54 9.60 -13.26
CA HIS A 183 -4.39 8.14 -13.31
C HIS A 183 -3.06 7.70 -12.73
N LEU A 184 -3.09 7.11 -11.54
CA LEU A 184 -1.95 6.46 -10.91
C LEU A 184 -1.95 4.99 -11.30
N ARG A 185 -0.99 4.58 -12.13
CA ARG A 185 -0.90 3.26 -12.74
C ARG A 185 0.23 2.43 -12.14
N GLY A 186 -0.01 1.14 -11.95
CA GLY A 186 1.01 0.14 -11.64
C GLY A 186 1.77 -0.36 -12.88
N PRO A 187 2.50 -1.47 -12.78
CA PRO A 187 3.08 -2.14 -13.94
C PRO A 187 2.02 -2.41 -15.02
N SER A 188 2.41 -2.28 -16.28
CA SER A 188 1.47 -2.31 -17.41
C SER A 188 2.16 -2.93 -18.62
N ASP A 189 1.43 -3.73 -19.40
CA ASP A 189 1.94 -4.32 -20.65
C ASP A 189 1.70 -3.39 -21.84
N ASP A 190 0.58 -2.66 -21.84
CA ASP A 190 0.16 -1.76 -22.94
C ASP A 190 0.49 -0.28 -22.69
N GLY A 191 1.01 0.05 -21.51
CA GLY A 191 1.23 1.43 -21.11
C GLY A 191 -0.07 2.22 -20.86
N LEU A 192 -1.25 1.62 -20.98
CA LEU A 192 -2.55 2.25 -20.80
C LEU A 192 -3.22 1.84 -19.50
N LYS A 193 -3.28 0.55 -19.22
CA LYS A 193 -3.90 -0.03 -18.03
C LYS A 193 -2.88 -0.80 -17.21
N GLY A 194 -2.84 -0.56 -15.92
CA GLY A 194 -2.01 -1.33 -14.98
C GLY A 194 -2.56 -2.73 -14.79
N LEU A 195 -1.65 -3.70 -14.67
CA LEU A 195 -1.99 -5.09 -14.37
C LEU A 195 -2.55 -5.21 -12.96
N ASN A 196 -3.61 -6.01 -12.81
CA ASN A 196 -4.19 -6.29 -11.51
C ASN A 196 -3.30 -7.30 -10.76
N PRO A 197 -2.63 -6.91 -9.64
CA PRO A 197 -1.70 -7.80 -8.94
C PRO A 197 -2.39 -9.03 -8.33
N ILE A 198 -3.64 -8.88 -7.87
CA ILE A 198 -4.41 -9.99 -7.31
C ILE A 198 -4.73 -11.05 -8.37
N ARG A 199 -5.10 -10.59 -9.56
CA ARG A 199 -5.37 -11.50 -10.70
C ARG A 199 -4.09 -12.16 -11.21
N LEU A 200 -3.01 -11.39 -11.28
CA LEU A 200 -1.71 -11.88 -11.78
C LEU A 200 -1.15 -13.00 -10.88
N HIS A 201 -1.30 -12.84 -9.57
CA HIS A 201 -0.78 -13.77 -8.56
C HIS A 201 -1.90 -14.59 -7.88
N ARG A 202 -2.98 -14.87 -8.62
CA ARG A 202 -4.16 -15.56 -8.08
C ARG A 202 -3.85 -16.94 -7.50
N GLU A 203 -2.87 -17.65 -8.06
CA GLU A 203 -2.50 -18.98 -7.58
C GLU A 203 -1.92 -18.92 -6.17
N THR A 204 -0.91 -18.10 -5.93
CA THR A 204 -0.29 -17.92 -4.60
C THR A 204 -1.28 -17.38 -3.56
N ILE A 205 -2.14 -16.44 -3.97
CA ILE A 205 -3.15 -15.87 -3.07
C ILE A 205 -4.26 -16.91 -2.79
N GLY A 206 -4.66 -17.68 -3.82
CA GLY A 206 -5.62 -18.77 -3.70
C GLY A 206 -5.15 -19.85 -2.75
N ASP A 207 -3.90 -20.26 -2.81
CA ASP A 207 -3.28 -21.22 -1.89
C ASP A 207 -3.32 -20.69 -0.44
N GLY A 208 -3.02 -19.41 -0.23
CA GLY A 208 -3.14 -18.78 1.08
C GLY A 208 -4.57 -18.80 1.65
N ILE A 209 -5.57 -18.58 0.78
CA ILE A 209 -7.00 -18.67 1.16
C ILE A 209 -7.37 -20.11 1.47
N ALA A 210 -6.98 -21.07 0.61
CA ALA A 210 -7.23 -22.49 0.81
C ALA A 210 -6.62 -23.02 2.12
N LEU A 211 -5.36 -22.66 2.39
CA LEU A 211 -4.69 -22.99 3.66
C LEU A 211 -5.44 -22.42 4.87
N ARG A 212 -5.90 -21.18 4.79
CA ARG A 212 -6.71 -20.59 5.87
C ARG A 212 -8.02 -21.33 6.08
N GLU A 213 -8.74 -21.68 5.00
CA GLU A 213 -10.01 -22.41 5.07
C GLU A 213 -9.80 -23.83 5.60
N HIS A 214 -8.74 -24.52 5.16
CA HIS A 214 -8.39 -25.83 5.67
C HIS A 214 -8.17 -25.78 7.19
N GLY A 215 -7.37 -24.85 7.68
CA GLY A 215 -7.15 -24.67 9.12
C GLY A 215 -8.43 -24.33 9.87
N SER A 216 -9.28 -23.46 9.32
CA SER A 216 -10.55 -23.10 9.93
C SER A 216 -11.48 -24.33 10.08
N ARG A 217 -11.59 -25.15 9.03
CA ARG A 217 -12.38 -26.39 9.05
C ARG A 217 -11.78 -27.43 10.02
N PHE A 218 -10.45 -27.55 10.04
CA PHE A 218 -9.77 -28.46 10.97
C PHE A 218 -10.10 -28.12 12.42
N PHE A 219 -10.03 -26.83 12.79
CA PHE A 219 -10.37 -26.40 14.16
C PHE A 219 -11.87 -26.46 14.46
N SER A 220 -12.75 -26.14 13.49
CA SER A 220 -14.21 -26.18 13.69
C SER A 220 -14.75 -27.58 13.84
N ASN A 221 -14.18 -28.55 13.14
CA ASN A 221 -14.57 -29.96 13.23
C ASN A 221 -13.99 -30.69 14.45
N GLY A 222 -13.49 -29.93 15.43
CA GLY A 222 -13.05 -30.45 16.71
C GLY A 222 -11.69 -31.07 16.68
N ALA A 223 -10.77 -30.57 15.86
CA ALA A 223 -9.36 -30.99 15.79
C ALA A 223 -9.16 -32.49 16.13
N LYS A 224 -8.10 -33.14 15.74
CA LYS A 224 -7.82 -34.54 16.15
C LYS A 224 -8.02 -34.65 17.65
N PRO A 225 -8.69 -35.72 18.15
CA PRO A 225 -8.82 -35.90 19.58
C PRO A 225 -7.44 -35.82 20.23
N LEU A 226 -7.33 -35.08 21.34
CA LEU A 226 -6.07 -34.92 22.08
C LEU A 226 -5.43 -36.24 22.45
N GLY A 227 -6.23 -37.31 22.43
CA GLY A 227 -5.83 -38.69 22.67
C GLY A 227 -6.93 -39.66 22.35
N VAL A 228 -6.60 -40.92 22.34
CA VAL A 228 -7.53 -42.04 22.17
C VAL A 228 -7.54 -42.88 23.45
N LEU A 229 -8.73 -43.12 23.98
CA LEU A 229 -8.92 -44.13 25.03
C LEU A 229 -9.02 -45.48 24.37
N GLN A 230 -8.01 -46.33 24.55
CA GLN A 230 -7.95 -47.67 24.02
C GLN A 230 -8.28 -48.65 25.16
N ALA A 231 -9.35 -49.45 25.02
CA ALA A 231 -9.71 -50.47 25.97
C ALA A 231 -9.34 -51.85 25.44
N SER A 232 -8.87 -52.73 26.31
CA SER A 232 -8.47 -54.10 25.97
C SER A 232 -9.69 -55.04 25.72
N GLY A 233 -10.91 -54.56 26.01
CA GLY A 233 -12.16 -55.33 25.86
C GLY A 233 -13.27 -54.55 25.21
N LYS A 234 -14.45 -55.19 25.06
CA LYS A 234 -15.64 -54.57 24.50
C LYS A 234 -16.23 -53.56 25.48
N VAL A 235 -16.23 -52.29 25.10
CA VAL A 235 -16.86 -51.20 25.89
C VAL A 235 -18.36 -51.18 25.57
N GLU A 236 -19.20 -51.47 26.59
CA GLU A 236 -20.66 -51.54 26.42
C GLU A 236 -21.32 -50.19 26.23
N ASN A 237 -20.81 -49.14 26.89
CA ASN A 237 -21.36 -47.79 26.77
C ASN A 237 -20.24 -46.77 26.47
N LYS A 238 -19.94 -46.59 25.16
CA LYS A 238 -18.90 -45.67 24.68
C LYS A 238 -19.24 -44.19 24.92
N SER A 239 -20.55 -43.86 24.94
CA SER A 239 -21.02 -42.49 25.13
C SER A 239 -20.82 -42.04 26.57
N ALA A 240 -21.22 -42.88 27.53
CA ALA A 240 -21.05 -42.57 28.94
C ALA A 240 -19.57 -42.43 29.31
N MET A 241 -18.72 -43.34 28.83
CA MET A 241 -17.27 -43.28 29.08
C MET A 241 -16.65 -42.00 28.51
N ARG A 242 -17.11 -41.52 27.36
CA ARG A 242 -16.67 -40.28 26.77
C ARG A 242 -17.16 -39.06 27.55
N GLU A 243 -18.41 -39.05 27.95
CA GLU A 243 -19.01 -37.98 28.74
C GLU A 243 -18.35 -37.86 30.13
N ASP A 244 -18.08 -38.99 30.79
CA ASP A 244 -17.37 -39.00 32.05
C ASP A 244 -15.95 -38.46 31.93
N PHE A 245 -15.22 -38.88 30.89
CA PHE A 245 -13.89 -38.39 30.65
C PHE A 245 -13.88 -36.88 30.30
N GLU A 246 -14.81 -36.42 29.45
CA GLU A 246 -14.94 -35.00 29.11
C GLU A 246 -15.34 -34.17 30.35
N SER A 247 -16.24 -34.65 31.21
CA SER A 247 -16.67 -33.93 32.39
C SER A 247 -15.56 -33.77 33.44
N LEU A 248 -14.68 -34.76 33.57
CA LEU A 248 -13.60 -34.78 34.54
C LEU A 248 -12.36 -34.01 34.11
N TYR A 249 -12.08 -33.93 32.79
CA TYR A 249 -10.80 -33.42 32.26
C TYR A 249 -10.94 -32.28 31.25
N ARG A 250 -12.15 -31.90 30.82
CA ARG A 250 -12.38 -30.77 29.92
C ARG A 250 -12.53 -29.47 30.71
N GLY A 251 -11.90 -28.40 30.22
CA GLY A 251 -11.99 -27.05 30.78
C GLY A 251 -10.72 -26.59 31.50
N THR A 252 -10.54 -25.27 31.57
CA THR A 252 -9.36 -24.64 32.19
C THR A 252 -9.20 -24.93 33.66
N GLU A 253 -10.31 -25.23 34.36
CA GLU A 253 -10.32 -25.58 35.79
C GLU A 253 -9.83 -27.00 36.04
N ASN A 254 -9.87 -27.87 35.05
CA ASN A 254 -9.45 -29.27 35.14
C ASN A 254 -8.06 -29.50 34.50
N ALA A 255 -7.41 -28.44 34.02
CA ALA A 255 -6.06 -28.52 33.51
C ALA A 255 -5.09 -28.98 34.62
N HIS A 256 -4.25 -29.96 34.32
CA HIS A 256 -3.25 -30.58 35.22
C HIS A 256 -3.79 -31.63 36.21
N LYS A 257 -5.04 -32.06 36.12
CA LYS A 257 -5.52 -33.21 36.90
C LYS A 257 -4.95 -34.52 36.34
N VAL A 258 -4.55 -35.40 37.25
CA VAL A 258 -4.07 -36.76 36.88
C VAL A 258 -5.27 -37.61 36.48
N ALA A 259 -5.23 -38.16 35.27
CA ALA A 259 -6.25 -39.10 34.81
C ALA A 259 -6.00 -40.48 35.39
N ILE A 260 -7.00 -41.01 36.12
CA ILE A 260 -7.00 -42.40 36.60
C ILE A 260 -7.90 -43.17 35.62
N LEU A 261 -7.31 -44.14 34.93
CA LEU A 261 -7.97 -44.98 33.95
C LEU A 261 -8.11 -46.38 34.57
N ASP A 262 -9.30 -46.92 34.56
CA ASP A 262 -9.63 -48.24 35.11
C ASP A 262 -9.93 -49.26 33.99
N GLN A 263 -10.04 -50.52 34.30
CA GLN A 263 -10.46 -51.62 33.40
C GLN A 263 -9.59 -51.80 32.15
N GLY A 264 -8.30 -51.59 32.25
CA GLY A 264 -7.39 -51.79 31.12
C GLY A 264 -7.54 -50.76 29.99
N VAL A 265 -8.03 -49.57 30.30
CA VAL A 265 -8.08 -48.43 29.37
C VAL A 265 -6.74 -47.71 29.38
N GLU A 266 -6.15 -47.57 28.20
CA GLU A 266 -4.94 -46.80 28.02
C GLU A 266 -5.28 -45.47 27.31
N TYR A 267 -4.73 -44.35 27.81
CA TYR A 267 -4.76 -43.07 27.11
C TYR A 267 -3.52 -42.96 26.20
N LYS A 268 -3.77 -42.91 24.91
CA LYS A 268 -2.71 -42.64 23.94
C LYS A 268 -2.83 -41.20 23.43
N PRO A 269 -1.91 -40.32 23.79
CA PRO A 269 -1.91 -38.96 23.24
C PRO A 269 -1.66 -39.03 21.73
N VAL A 270 -2.48 -38.32 20.98
CA VAL A 270 -2.24 -38.13 19.55
C VAL A 270 -1.28 -36.95 19.44
N SER A 271 0.01 -37.22 19.20
CA SER A 271 1.02 -36.19 18.98
C SER A 271 0.70 -35.41 17.70
N ILE A 272 1.22 -34.16 17.62
CA ILE A 272 1.18 -33.36 16.40
C ILE A 272 1.74 -34.19 15.26
N SER A 273 0.91 -34.45 14.25
CA SER A 273 1.33 -35.26 13.11
C SER A 273 2.32 -34.49 12.26
N MET A 274 3.14 -35.22 11.50
CA MET A 274 4.07 -34.62 10.52
C MET A 274 3.32 -33.70 9.52
N GLU A 275 2.07 -34.04 9.20
CA GLU A 275 1.18 -33.23 8.36
C GLU A 275 0.81 -31.88 8.97
N ASP A 276 0.61 -31.82 10.32
CA ASP A 276 0.28 -30.58 11.02
C ASP A 276 1.52 -29.64 11.05
N ALA A 277 2.72 -30.21 11.19
CA ALA A 277 3.97 -29.43 11.11
C ALA A 277 4.17 -28.86 9.69
N GLN A 278 3.97 -29.68 8.66
CA GLN A 278 4.05 -29.25 7.26
C GLN A 278 3.00 -28.16 6.91
N TYR A 279 1.80 -28.26 7.49
CA TYR A 279 0.78 -27.22 7.33
C TYR A 279 1.23 -25.89 7.88
N LEU A 280 1.86 -25.84 9.05
CA LEU A 280 2.38 -24.58 9.63
C LEU A 280 3.52 -24.02 8.76
N GLU A 281 4.40 -24.87 8.24
CA GLU A 281 5.47 -24.45 7.33
C GLU A 281 4.91 -23.89 6.01
N ALA A 282 3.92 -24.56 5.43
CA ALA A 282 3.24 -24.09 4.21
C ALA A 282 2.60 -22.70 4.41
N ARG A 283 1.98 -22.44 5.58
CA ARG A 283 1.43 -21.12 5.89
C ARG A 283 2.50 -20.04 6.01
N LYS A 284 3.64 -20.36 6.63
CA LYS A 284 4.77 -19.43 6.73
C LYS A 284 5.36 -19.15 5.36
N PHE A 285 5.55 -20.18 4.55
CA PHE A 285 6.06 -20.06 3.20
C PHE A 285 5.17 -19.18 2.33
N ASN A 286 3.86 -19.46 2.29
CA ASN A 286 2.89 -18.65 1.55
C ASN A 286 2.88 -17.18 2.00
N ARG A 287 3.04 -16.91 3.30
CA ARG A 287 3.18 -15.55 3.82
C ARG A 287 4.40 -14.83 3.25
N SER A 288 5.53 -15.53 3.13
CA SER A 288 6.76 -14.99 2.56
C SER A 288 6.63 -14.76 1.05
N GLU A 289 5.95 -15.66 0.31
CA GLU A 289 5.65 -15.49 -1.11
C GLU A 289 4.77 -14.25 -1.34
N VAL A 290 3.69 -14.09 -0.57
CA VAL A 290 2.83 -12.91 -0.64
C VAL A 290 3.62 -11.64 -0.34
N ALA A 291 4.50 -11.65 0.66
CA ALA A 291 5.39 -10.53 0.95
C ALA A 291 6.29 -10.18 -0.25
N GLY A 292 6.83 -11.19 -0.92
CA GLY A 292 7.63 -11.05 -2.15
C GLY A 292 6.84 -10.46 -3.32
N ILE A 293 5.58 -10.85 -3.53
CA ILE A 293 4.69 -10.29 -4.56
C ILE A 293 4.56 -8.77 -4.43
N PHE A 294 4.39 -8.27 -3.20
CA PHE A 294 4.28 -6.84 -2.93
C PHE A 294 5.62 -6.14 -2.70
N GLY A 295 6.74 -6.89 -2.73
CA GLY A 295 8.06 -6.35 -2.44
C GLY A 295 8.21 -5.84 -1.01
N VAL A 296 7.45 -6.37 -0.06
CA VAL A 296 7.51 -5.98 1.35
C VAL A 296 8.36 -6.96 2.13
N PRO A 297 9.42 -6.52 2.82
CA PRO A 297 10.23 -7.43 3.64
C PRO A 297 9.38 -8.11 4.74
N PRO A 298 9.59 -9.41 5.00
CA PRO A 298 8.77 -10.18 5.95
C PRO A 298 8.69 -9.57 7.35
N HIS A 299 9.77 -8.94 7.85
CA HIS A 299 9.78 -8.30 9.16
C HIS A 299 8.75 -7.16 9.29
N LYS A 300 8.45 -6.43 8.20
CA LYS A 300 7.45 -5.36 8.16
C LYS A 300 6.01 -5.87 8.33
N ILE A 301 5.76 -7.12 8.01
CA ILE A 301 4.45 -7.78 8.20
C ILE A 301 4.41 -8.68 9.44
N GLY A 302 5.38 -8.50 10.36
CA GLY A 302 5.42 -9.19 11.64
C GLY A 302 6.01 -10.60 11.58
N ASP A 303 6.87 -10.90 10.60
CA ASP A 303 7.66 -12.13 10.54
C ASP A 303 9.10 -11.83 10.97
N LEU A 304 9.42 -12.17 12.23
CA LEU A 304 10.70 -11.84 12.87
C LEU A 304 11.65 -13.05 12.97
N GLU A 305 11.32 -14.19 12.36
CA GLU A 305 12.13 -15.41 12.50
C GLU A 305 13.59 -15.24 12.07
N LYS A 306 13.88 -14.35 11.12
CA LYS A 306 15.23 -14.07 10.61
C LYS A 306 15.76 -12.67 10.95
N ALA A 307 15.05 -11.92 11.80
CA ALA A 307 15.45 -10.56 12.14
C ALA A 307 16.46 -10.58 13.31
N THR A 308 17.68 -10.10 13.06
CA THR A 308 18.69 -9.82 14.11
C THR A 308 18.78 -8.32 14.33
N PHE A 309 19.04 -7.89 15.56
CA PHE A 309 19.09 -6.46 15.93
C PHE A 309 20.10 -5.65 15.10
N SER A 310 21.22 -6.23 14.69
CA SER A 310 22.24 -5.55 13.87
C SER A 310 21.84 -5.30 12.41
N ASN A 311 20.80 -5.99 11.91
CA ASN A 311 20.36 -5.85 10.52
C ASN A 311 19.15 -4.94 10.33
N ILE A 312 18.52 -4.47 11.42
CA ILE A 312 17.25 -3.73 11.35
C ILE A 312 17.43 -2.39 10.61
N GLU A 313 18.52 -1.68 10.84
CA GLU A 313 18.79 -0.40 10.16
C GLU A 313 19.04 -0.58 8.67
N HIS A 314 19.84 -1.57 8.28
CA HIS A 314 20.08 -1.91 6.88
C HIS A 314 18.78 -2.36 6.19
N GLN A 315 17.97 -3.16 6.86
CA GLN A 315 16.68 -3.62 6.33
C GLN A 315 15.67 -2.46 6.18
N ALA A 316 15.70 -1.48 7.09
CA ALA A 316 14.86 -0.30 6.98
C ALA A 316 15.26 0.57 5.77
N LEU A 317 16.55 0.76 5.55
CA LEU A 317 17.08 1.49 4.40
C LEU A 317 16.79 0.75 3.08
N GLU A 318 17.02 -0.55 3.05
CA GLU A 318 16.71 -1.41 1.90
C GLU A 318 15.22 -1.35 1.55
N TYR A 319 14.33 -1.42 2.55
CA TYR A 319 12.90 -1.27 2.33
C TYR A 319 12.56 0.07 1.67
N VAL A 320 13.13 1.16 2.17
CA VAL A 320 12.88 2.48 1.56
C VAL A 320 13.36 2.52 0.12
N GLN A 321 14.57 2.02 -0.16
CA GLN A 321 15.18 2.10 -1.49
C GLN A 321 14.56 1.14 -2.49
N ALA A 322 14.38 -0.12 -2.11
CA ALA A 322 13.94 -1.16 -3.02
C ALA A 322 12.42 -1.30 -3.12
N SER A 323 11.68 -1.12 -2.00
CA SER A 323 10.24 -1.35 -1.96
C SER A 323 9.44 -0.07 -2.14
N LEU A 324 9.78 0.99 -1.40
CA LEU A 324 8.94 2.19 -1.33
C LEU A 324 9.24 3.19 -2.45
N MET A 325 10.53 3.44 -2.76
CA MET A 325 10.94 4.42 -3.77
C MET A 325 10.27 4.24 -5.15
N PRO A 326 10.11 3.03 -5.69
CA PRO A 326 9.40 2.84 -6.96
C PRO A 326 7.95 3.35 -6.92
N HIS A 327 7.27 3.19 -5.79
CA HIS A 327 5.91 3.73 -5.62
C HIS A 327 5.91 5.26 -5.56
N LEU A 328 6.87 5.88 -4.85
CA LEU A 328 6.98 7.32 -4.74
C LEU A 328 7.29 7.96 -6.10
N VAL A 329 8.24 7.41 -6.84
CA VAL A 329 8.59 7.88 -8.18
C VAL A 329 7.40 7.75 -9.14
N CYS A 330 6.64 6.66 -9.04
CA CYS A 330 5.41 6.48 -9.83
C CYS A 330 4.38 7.60 -9.56
N TRP A 331 4.20 7.99 -8.29
CA TRP A 331 3.34 9.11 -7.90
C TRP A 331 3.87 10.45 -8.45
N GLU A 332 5.15 10.75 -8.23
CA GLU A 332 5.78 11.99 -8.68
C GLU A 332 5.63 12.17 -10.19
N GLN A 333 5.89 11.12 -10.95
CA GLN A 333 5.76 11.15 -12.41
C GLN A 333 4.29 11.23 -12.87
N ALA A 334 3.37 10.53 -12.22
CA ALA A 334 1.96 10.63 -12.55
C ALA A 334 1.41 12.04 -12.28
N ILE A 335 1.82 12.67 -11.18
CA ILE A 335 1.48 14.06 -10.86
C ILE A 335 2.04 15.00 -11.91
N GLY A 336 3.32 14.86 -12.28
CA GLY A 336 3.93 15.66 -13.34
C GLY A 336 3.21 15.52 -14.67
N ARG A 337 2.80 14.32 -15.05
CA ARG A 337 2.10 14.05 -16.31
C ARG A 337 0.67 14.59 -16.36
N ASP A 338 -0.08 14.49 -15.24
CA ASP A 338 -1.54 14.67 -15.27
C ASP A 338 -2.01 15.94 -14.53
N LEU A 339 -1.24 16.49 -13.60
CA LEU A 339 -1.66 17.60 -12.75
C LEU A 339 -0.83 18.88 -12.95
N ILE A 340 0.39 18.77 -13.47
CA ILE A 340 1.30 19.90 -13.65
C ILE A 340 1.38 20.23 -15.14
N ASP A 341 0.87 21.40 -15.49
CA ASP A 341 0.94 21.94 -16.87
C ASP A 341 2.18 22.84 -17.07
N ASP A 342 2.79 23.36 -15.97
CA ASP A 342 3.96 24.24 -15.99
C ASP A 342 5.27 23.44 -15.83
N SER A 343 6.17 23.53 -16.81
CA SER A 343 7.47 22.84 -16.79
C SER A 343 8.42 23.30 -15.68
N GLY A 344 8.16 24.47 -15.08
CA GLY A 344 8.90 24.99 -13.92
C GLY A 344 8.52 24.34 -12.60
N LEU A 345 7.43 23.58 -12.57
CA LEU A 345 6.91 22.92 -11.36
C LEU A 345 7.21 21.41 -11.38
N TYR A 346 7.39 20.86 -10.20
CA TYR A 346 7.44 19.40 -9.99
C TYR A 346 7.01 19.04 -8.58
N ALA A 347 6.49 17.83 -8.41
CA ALA A 347 6.13 17.29 -7.09
C ALA A 347 7.20 16.32 -6.60
N LYS A 348 7.50 16.34 -5.31
CA LYS A 348 8.50 15.47 -4.68
C LYS A 348 8.06 15.02 -3.31
N PHE A 349 8.25 13.74 -3.00
CA PHE A 349 8.09 13.25 -1.64
C PHE A 349 9.32 13.57 -0.78
N ASN A 350 9.08 13.94 0.47
CA ASN A 350 10.15 14.07 1.45
C ASN A 350 10.35 12.75 2.19
N VAL A 351 11.32 11.97 1.71
CA VAL A 351 11.63 10.63 2.27
C VAL A 351 12.38 10.71 3.60
N SER A 352 13.00 11.87 3.91
CA SER A 352 13.74 12.06 5.16
C SER A 352 12.91 11.82 6.41
N ALA A 353 11.58 11.92 6.30
CA ALA A 353 10.65 11.62 7.39
C ALA A 353 10.65 10.14 7.82
N LEU A 354 10.89 9.20 6.89
CA LEU A 354 10.95 7.75 7.21
C LEU A 354 12.29 7.31 7.78
N LEU A 355 13.37 8.04 7.44
CA LEU A 355 14.71 7.75 7.94
C LEU A 355 14.91 8.27 9.38
N ARG A 356 13.84 8.77 10.02
CA ARG A 356 13.85 9.29 11.39
C ARG A 356 13.99 8.20 12.47
N GLY A 357 14.21 6.95 12.10
CA GLY A 357 14.23 5.80 13.04
C GLY A 357 15.31 5.87 14.13
N ASP A 358 16.42 6.59 13.90
CA ASP A 358 17.42 6.88 14.93
C ASP A 358 17.67 8.39 15.02
N ALA A 359 17.22 9.00 16.11
CA ALA A 359 17.43 10.41 16.40
C ALA A 359 18.93 10.77 16.43
N LYS A 360 19.78 9.82 16.82
CA LYS A 360 21.23 10.02 16.88
C LYS A 360 21.82 10.09 15.46
N SER A 361 21.59 9.09 14.63
CA SER A 361 22.07 9.05 13.24
C SER A 361 21.57 10.25 12.42
N ARG A 362 20.31 10.68 12.67
CA ARG A 362 19.75 11.88 12.06
C ARG A 362 20.49 13.15 12.53
N ALA A 363 20.69 13.32 13.83
CA ALA A 363 21.39 14.47 14.38
C ALA A 363 22.84 14.53 13.87
N GLU A 364 23.52 13.39 13.77
CA GLU A 364 24.85 13.27 13.20
C GLU A 364 24.88 13.66 11.71
N ALA A 365 23.91 13.20 10.91
CA ALA A 365 23.80 13.58 9.49
C ALA A 365 23.56 15.08 9.32
N LEU A 366 22.64 15.67 10.09
CA LEU A 366 22.36 17.10 10.06
C LEU A 366 23.55 17.91 10.56
N GLN A 367 24.29 17.42 11.56
CA GLN A 367 25.52 18.03 12.02
C GLN A 367 26.60 18.05 10.93
N ILE A 368 26.76 16.93 10.20
CA ILE A 368 27.69 16.86 9.07
C ILE A 368 27.28 17.85 7.98
N MET A 369 26.00 17.91 7.61
CA MET A 369 25.48 18.87 6.62
C MET A 369 25.73 20.32 7.06
N ARG A 370 25.51 20.61 8.34
CA ARG A 370 25.74 21.94 8.92
C ARG A 370 27.21 22.33 8.91
N ARG A 371 28.12 21.41 9.24
CA ARG A 371 29.58 21.63 9.23
C ARG A 371 30.13 21.86 7.82
N ASN A 372 29.57 21.16 6.84
CA ASN A 372 29.96 21.27 5.44
C ASN A 372 29.24 22.44 4.70
N GLY A 373 28.51 23.29 5.39
CA GLY A 373 27.83 24.44 4.78
C GLY A 373 26.68 24.07 3.84
N VAL A 374 26.15 22.86 3.92
CA VAL A 374 25.02 22.39 3.08
C VAL A 374 23.71 22.97 3.57
N ILE A 375 23.56 23.14 4.89
CA ILE A 375 22.36 23.70 5.54
C ILE A 375 22.76 24.81 6.51
N ASP A 376 21.89 25.82 6.64
CA ASP A 376 22.01 26.83 7.69
C ASP A 376 21.29 26.40 8.99
N ALA A 377 21.37 27.22 10.05
CA ALA A 377 20.77 26.88 11.33
C ALA A 377 19.22 26.92 11.28
N ASN A 378 18.64 27.76 10.44
CA ASN A 378 17.20 27.89 10.30
C ASN A 378 16.65 26.75 9.44
N GLU A 379 17.34 26.36 8.37
CA GLU A 379 17.02 25.16 7.59
C GLU A 379 17.06 23.88 8.45
N TRP A 380 18.08 23.75 9.34
CA TRP A 380 18.09 22.65 10.30
C TRP A 380 16.87 22.67 11.21
N ARG A 381 16.53 23.85 11.78
CA ARG A 381 15.36 24.01 12.67
C ARG A 381 14.05 23.72 11.96
N GLU A 382 13.91 24.14 10.70
CA GLU A 382 12.77 23.84 9.84
C GLU A 382 12.62 22.33 9.59
N MET A 383 13.74 21.62 9.34
CA MET A 383 13.76 20.17 9.18
C MET A 383 13.31 19.41 10.45
N GLU A 384 13.47 20.03 11.63
CA GLU A 384 13.08 19.50 12.94
C GLU A 384 11.75 20.10 13.45
N ASP A 385 11.06 20.87 12.63
CA ASP A 385 9.79 21.56 12.95
C ASP A 385 9.95 22.55 14.13
N TRP A 386 11.08 23.24 14.18
CA TRP A 386 11.38 24.26 15.19
C TRP A 386 11.31 25.65 14.56
N ASN A 387 10.84 26.64 15.35
CA ASN A 387 10.80 28.02 14.91
C ASN A 387 12.20 28.54 14.53
N PRO A 388 12.33 29.42 13.53
CA PRO A 388 13.57 30.08 13.18
C PRO A 388 14.19 30.81 14.37
N ARG A 389 15.48 31.01 14.35
CA ARG A 389 16.19 31.79 15.38
C ARG A 389 15.83 33.26 15.26
N ALA A 390 15.54 33.90 16.38
CA ALA A 390 15.21 35.32 16.43
C ALA A 390 16.39 36.24 16.07
N ASP A 391 17.64 35.74 16.21
CA ASP A 391 18.90 36.44 15.92
C ASP A 391 19.39 36.32 14.47
N GLY A 392 18.52 35.80 13.59
CA GLY A 392 18.78 35.72 12.16
C GLY A 392 19.34 34.40 11.63
N GLY A 393 20.11 33.62 12.37
CA GLY A 393 20.54 32.21 12.14
C GLY A 393 20.86 31.72 10.71
N GLY A 394 20.74 32.55 9.68
CA GLY A 394 20.84 32.24 8.26
C GLY A 394 22.26 32.27 7.69
N GLY A 395 23.27 31.89 8.44
CA GLY A 395 24.64 31.84 7.95
C GLY A 395 25.15 30.41 7.79
N TYR A 396 25.75 30.08 6.66
CA TYR A 396 26.45 28.82 6.48
C TYR A 396 27.75 28.80 7.28
N ILE A 397 28.07 27.71 7.96
CA ILE A 397 29.30 27.50 8.70
C ILE A 397 30.12 26.50 7.91
N ILE A 398 31.36 26.85 7.62
CA ILE A 398 32.36 25.95 7.04
C ILE A 398 33.45 25.79 8.08
N GLU A 399 33.94 24.57 8.31
CA GLU A 399 35.04 24.33 9.25
C GLU A 399 36.29 25.10 8.79
N SER A 400 37.01 25.71 9.74
CA SER A 400 38.15 26.60 9.45
C SER A 400 39.33 25.89 8.80
N ASN A 401 39.35 24.58 8.76
CA ASN A 401 40.37 23.75 8.09
C ASN A 401 40.01 23.39 6.65
N MET A 402 38.83 23.78 6.16
CA MET A 402 38.44 23.65 4.75
C MET A 402 38.79 24.95 4.00
N GLN A 403 39.63 24.86 2.99
CA GLN A 403 39.91 25.96 2.09
C GLN A 403 38.98 25.89 0.88
N PRO A 404 38.41 27.05 0.43
CA PRO A 404 37.75 27.11 -0.86
C PRO A 404 38.74 26.81 -1.99
N ASP A 405 38.28 26.22 -3.09
CA ASP A 405 39.09 25.90 -4.26
C ASP A 405 39.73 27.12 -4.93
N ASP A 406 39.23 28.33 -4.64
CA ASP A 406 39.75 29.60 -5.14
C ASP A 406 40.88 30.21 -4.28
N GLY A 407 41.30 29.53 -3.22
CA GLY A 407 42.37 29.97 -2.32
C GLY A 407 42.01 31.14 -1.40
N THR A 408 40.75 31.55 -1.35
CA THR A 408 40.29 32.61 -0.44
C THR A 408 40.00 32.03 0.95
N PHE A 409 40.69 32.58 1.97
CA PHE A 409 40.42 32.24 3.38
C PHE A 409 39.09 32.87 3.82
N ILE A 410 38.07 32.08 4.08
CA ILE A 410 36.86 32.55 4.75
C ILE A 410 37.17 32.55 6.25
N GLY A 411 37.67 33.64 6.78
CA GLY A 411 37.85 33.78 8.23
C GLY A 411 39.06 34.53 8.74
N THR A 412 39.24 35.76 8.34
CA THR A 412 39.96 36.73 9.17
C THR A 412 39.05 37.94 9.37
N GLN A 413 38.28 37.95 10.45
CA GLN A 413 37.88 39.24 11.03
C GLN A 413 39.18 40.01 11.37
N LYS A 414 39.43 41.11 10.66
CA LYS A 414 40.44 42.09 11.08
C LYS A 414 40.19 42.43 12.55
N LYS A 415 41.16 42.13 13.41
CA LYS A 415 41.20 42.70 14.72
C LYS A 415 41.07 44.23 14.62
N PRO A 416 40.22 44.89 15.41
CA PRO A 416 40.18 46.34 15.44
C PRO A 416 41.55 46.85 15.83
N GLU A 417 42.15 47.74 15.01
CA GLU A 417 43.33 48.50 15.35
C GLU A 417 43.04 49.33 16.60
N VAL A 418 43.72 48.99 17.70
CA VAL A 418 43.77 49.83 18.88
C VAL A 418 44.63 51.03 18.50
N LYS A 419 43.99 52.17 18.20
CA LYS A 419 44.71 53.46 18.13
C LYS A 419 45.28 53.79 19.51
N GLN A 420 46.61 53.90 19.58
CA GLN A 420 47.32 54.50 20.68
C GLN A 420 47.08 55.98 20.75
#